data_5a97547bda2d02180a4eacc7b828a96c
#
_entry.id   5a97547bda2d02180a4eacc7b828a96c
#
_cell.length_a   1.000
_cell.length_b   1.000
_cell.length_c   1.000
_cell.angle_alpha   90.00
_cell.angle_beta   90.00
_cell.angle_gamma   90.00
#
_symmetry.space_group_name_H-M   'P 1'
#
loop_
_entity.id
_entity.type
_entity.pdbx_description
1 polymer ?
#
loop_
_entity_poly.entity_id
_entity_poly.type
_entity_poly.pdbx_seq_one_letter_code
_entity_poly.pdbx_strand_id
1 'polypeptide(L)'
;MMKIGIDIDGVLTDVEQWQLDYGSKYYYEKYGMRIKNYKGYEASEIFDVDKKLDDEFWNEYFREYSINVETRKFANEVIDKLKEENEIYIITARGSFLSHSTGVMSIEENKTIVLNWLEKNRLKKH
;
A
#
# COMPACT_ATOMS: atom_id res chain seq x y z
N MET A 1 10.05 26.75 -7.78
CA MET A 1 9.82 25.65 -6.84
C MET A 1 8.34 25.36 -6.69
N MET A 2 7.96 24.10 -6.73
CA MET A 2 6.59 23.68 -6.52
C MET A 2 6.44 22.88 -5.23
N LYS A 3 5.21 22.79 -4.76
CA LYS A 3 4.89 21.90 -3.64
C LYS A 3 4.18 20.69 -4.25
N ILE A 4 4.76 19.51 -4.06
CA ILE A 4 4.27 18.30 -4.68
C ILE A 4 3.78 17.33 -3.62
N GLY A 5 2.51 16.93 -3.70
CA GLY A 5 1.95 15.90 -2.84
C GLY A 5 2.08 14.54 -3.51
N ILE A 6 2.57 13.56 -2.78
CA ILE A 6 2.75 12.20 -3.30
C ILE A 6 2.02 11.22 -2.41
N ASP A 7 1.15 10.42 -3.03
CA ASP A 7 0.39 9.39 -2.33
C ASP A 7 1.31 8.19 -2.05
N ILE A 8 0.94 7.38 -1.07
CA ILE A 8 1.73 6.21 -0.70
C ILE A 8 1.29 4.98 -1.48
N ASP A 9 0.04 4.55 -1.27
CA ASP A 9 -0.40 3.27 -1.81
C ASP A 9 -0.59 3.30 -3.32
N GLY A 10 0.12 2.42 -3.99
CA GLY A 10 0.07 2.35 -5.44
C GLY A 10 0.97 3.36 -6.16
N VAL A 11 1.50 4.33 -5.43
CA VAL A 11 2.43 5.32 -5.99
C VAL A 11 3.84 5.04 -5.50
N LEU A 12 4.05 4.99 -4.19
CA LEU A 12 5.35 4.66 -3.62
C LEU A 12 5.47 3.17 -3.31
N THR A 13 4.37 2.50 -3.00
CA THR A 13 4.37 1.07 -2.69
C THR A 13 4.05 0.24 -3.92
N ASP A 14 4.58 -0.97 -3.96
CA ASP A 14 4.25 -1.95 -5.00
C ASP A 14 3.06 -2.80 -4.55
N VAL A 15 1.91 -2.16 -4.45
CA VAL A 15 0.70 -2.80 -3.96
C VAL A 15 0.22 -3.93 -4.87
N GLU A 16 0.44 -3.79 -6.17
CA GLU A 16 0.04 -4.84 -7.11
C GLU A 16 0.82 -6.13 -6.86
N GLN A 17 2.13 -6.02 -6.70
CA GLN A 17 2.95 -7.20 -6.45
C GLN A 17 2.61 -7.84 -5.10
N TRP A 18 2.35 -7.00 -4.08
CA TRP A 18 1.91 -7.51 -2.78
C TRP A 18 0.65 -8.34 -2.90
N GLN A 19 -0.33 -7.84 -3.65
CA GLN A 19 -1.58 -8.55 -3.83
C GLN A 19 -1.39 -9.86 -4.61
N LEU A 20 -0.51 -9.84 -5.61
CA LEU A 20 -0.20 -11.08 -6.33
C LEU A 20 0.44 -12.11 -5.41
N ASP A 21 1.42 -11.69 -4.62
CA ASP A 21 2.15 -12.59 -3.76
C ASP A 21 1.29 -13.16 -2.63
N TYR A 22 0.66 -12.30 -1.87
CA TYR A 22 -0.11 -12.71 -0.68
C TYR A 22 -1.52 -13.13 -1.03
N GLY A 23 -2.11 -12.50 -2.02
CA GLY A 23 -3.46 -12.86 -2.44
C GLY A 23 -3.50 -14.21 -3.12
N SER A 24 -2.50 -14.55 -3.91
CA SER A 24 -2.47 -15.85 -4.58
C SER A 24 -2.50 -16.99 -3.56
N LYS A 25 -1.80 -16.82 -2.45
CA LYS A 25 -1.82 -17.81 -1.38
C LYS A 25 -3.15 -17.78 -0.63
N TYR A 26 -3.59 -16.59 -0.23
CA TYR A 26 -4.80 -16.41 0.56
C TYR A 26 -6.04 -16.96 -0.14
N TYR A 27 -6.27 -16.52 -1.36
CA TYR A 27 -7.47 -16.91 -2.09
C TYR A 27 -7.44 -18.38 -2.53
N TYR A 28 -6.26 -18.89 -2.84
CA TYR A 28 -6.16 -20.30 -3.20
C TYR A 28 -6.41 -21.20 -2.00
N GLU A 29 -5.76 -20.92 -0.87
CA GLU A 29 -5.92 -21.75 0.33
C GLU A 29 -7.31 -21.69 0.92
N LYS A 30 -7.92 -20.51 0.89
CA LYS A 30 -9.21 -20.31 1.53
C LYS A 30 -10.40 -20.65 0.62
N TYR A 31 -10.28 -20.36 -0.66
CA TYR A 31 -11.40 -20.49 -1.58
C TYR A 31 -11.09 -21.27 -2.85
N GLY A 32 -9.89 -21.75 -3.02
CA GLY A 32 -9.49 -22.45 -4.23
C GLY A 32 -9.40 -21.56 -5.47
N MET A 33 -9.32 -20.27 -5.29
CA MET A 33 -9.28 -19.33 -6.39
C MET A 33 -7.87 -19.14 -6.92
N ARG A 34 -7.76 -18.89 -8.23
CA ARG A 34 -6.48 -18.65 -8.89
C ARG A 34 -6.46 -17.26 -9.48
N ILE A 35 -5.27 -16.79 -9.81
CA ILE A 35 -5.09 -15.49 -10.48
C ILE A 35 -5.77 -15.53 -11.84
N LYS A 36 -6.60 -14.52 -12.10
CA LYS A 36 -7.30 -14.40 -13.37
C LYS A 36 -6.74 -13.27 -14.24
N ASN A 37 -6.17 -12.26 -13.62
CA ASN A 37 -5.62 -11.14 -14.35
C ASN A 37 -4.36 -10.63 -13.64
N TYR A 38 -3.20 -11.01 -14.15
CA TYR A 38 -1.93 -10.61 -13.55
C TYR A 38 -1.68 -9.10 -13.61
N LYS A 39 -2.41 -8.40 -14.46
CA LYS A 39 -2.23 -6.96 -14.63
C LYS A 39 -3.26 -6.13 -13.88
N GLY A 40 -4.14 -6.77 -13.12
CA GLY A 40 -5.13 -6.05 -12.34
C GLY A 40 -4.49 -5.23 -11.24
N TYR A 41 -5.14 -4.16 -10.86
CA TYR A 41 -4.66 -3.28 -9.80
C TYR A 41 -5.16 -3.71 -8.43
N GLU A 42 -6.42 -4.02 -8.32
CA GLU A 42 -7.03 -4.43 -7.05
C GLU A 42 -7.29 -5.94 -7.02
N ALA A 43 -7.40 -6.49 -5.81
CA ALA A 43 -7.66 -7.92 -5.66
C ALA A 43 -8.92 -8.34 -6.40
N SER A 44 -9.93 -7.48 -6.44
CA SER A 44 -11.16 -7.76 -7.18
C SER A 44 -10.91 -7.97 -8.66
N GLU A 45 -9.92 -7.30 -9.22
CA GLU A 45 -9.56 -7.46 -10.64
C GLU A 45 -8.64 -8.65 -10.85
N ILE A 46 -7.66 -8.82 -9.96
CA ILE A 46 -6.66 -9.89 -10.08
C ILE A 46 -7.31 -11.27 -9.93
N PHE A 47 -8.23 -11.41 -8.99
CA PHE A 47 -8.85 -12.70 -8.64
C PHE A 47 -10.32 -12.80 -9.00
N ASP A 48 -10.90 -11.72 -9.53
CA ASP A 48 -12.31 -11.67 -9.88
C ASP A 48 -13.21 -11.99 -8.66
N VAL A 49 -12.90 -11.34 -7.55
CA VAL A 49 -13.66 -11.50 -6.31
C VAL A 49 -14.48 -10.24 -6.03
N ASP A 50 -15.53 -10.36 -5.22
CA ASP A 50 -16.34 -9.21 -4.88
C ASP A 50 -15.68 -8.36 -3.79
N LYS A 51 -16.27 -7.22 -3.50
CA LYS A 51 -15.73 -6.30 -2.51
C LYS A 51 -15.61 -6.93 -1.12
N LYS A 52 -16.54 -7.80 -0.77
CA LYS A 52 -16.52 -8.45 0.54
C LYS A 52 -15.26 -9.30 0.72
N LEU A 53 -14.91 -10.08 -0.28
CA LEU A 53 -13.71 -10.92 -0.23
C LEU A 53 -12.45 -10.08 -0.30
N ASP A 54 -12.47 -9.00 -1.07
CA ASP A 54 -11.37 -8.06 -1.11
C ASP A 54 -11.14 -7.44 0.27
N ASP A 55 -12.22 -7.02 0.93
CA ASP A 55 -12.13 -6.44 2.27
C ASP A 55 -11.61 -7.46 3.29
N GLU A 56 -12.01 -8.73 3.20
CA GLU A 56 -11.52 -9.79 4.08
C GLU A 56 -10.00 -9.94 3.96
N PHE A 57 -9.49 -9.93 2.74
CA PHE A 57 -8.07 -10.02 2.50
C PHE A 57 -7.33 -8.87 3.17
N TRP A 58 -7.80 -7.64 2.96
CA TRP A 58 -7.14 -6.48 3.52
C TRP A 58 -7.30 -6.37 5.04
N ASN A 59 -8.42 -6.85 5.59
CA ASN A 59 -8.58 -6.92 7.04
C ASN A 59 -7.50 -7.79 7.66
N GLU A 60 -7.10 -8.86 6.98
CA GLU A 60 -6.09 -9.75 7.50
C GLU A 60 -4.67 -9.23 7.27
N TYR A 61 -4.41 -8.65 6.11
CA TYR A 61 -3.05 -8.33 5.69
C TYR A 61 -2.66 -6.86 5.72
N PHE A 62 -3.59 -5.95 6.00
CA PHE A 62 -3.26 -4.53 5.88
C PHE A 62 -2.14 -4.09 6.81
N ARG A 63 -2.12 -4.60 8.04
CA ARG A 63 -1.06 -4.24 8.98
C ARG A 63 0.30 -4.71 8.47
N GLU A 64 0.37 -5.97 8.05
CA GLU A 64 1.61 -6.53 7.54
C GLU A 64 2.07 -5.81 6.28
N TYR A 65 1.14 -5.52 5.39
CA TYR A 65 1.40 -4.72 4.20
C TYR A 65 2.00 -3.36 4.58
N SER A 66 1.35 -2.67 5.51
CA SER A 66 1.77 -1.33 5.89
C SER A 66 3.18 -1.30 6.47
N ILE A 67 3.58 -2.37 7.14
CA ILE A 67 4.90 -2.47 7.74
C ILE A 67 5.95 -2.91 6.72
N ASN A 68 5.62 -3.85 5.87
CA ASN A 68 6.60 -4.59 5.08
C ASN A 68 6.57 -4.41 3.56
N VAL A 69 5.58 -3.74 3.01
CA VAL A 69 5.48 -3.62 1.54
C VAL A 69 6.73 -2.93 0.99
N GLU A 70 7.18 -3.39 -0.16
CA GLU A 70 8.34 -2.79 -0.81
C GLU A 70 7.96 -1.53 -1.58
N THR A 71 8.94 -0.65 -1.77
CA THR A 71 8.74 0.53 -2.60
C THR A 71 8.73 0.09 -4.07
N ARG A 72 8.11 0.92 -4.90
CA ARG A 72 8.23 0.73 -6.33
C ARG A 72 9.68 0.94 -6.75
N LYS A 73 10.06 0.25 -7.81
CA LYS A 73 11.39 0.41 -8.38
C LYS A 73 11.62 1.88 -8.74
N PHE A 74 12.76 2.39 -8.35
CA PHE A 74 13.18 3.79 -8.60
C PHE A 74 12.41 4.85 -7.80
N ALA A 75 11.56 4.46 -6.85
CA ALA A 75 10.83 5.46 -6.06
C ALA A 75 11.77 6.42 -5.33
N ASN A 76 12.81 5.89 -4.71
CA ASN A 76 13.78 6.73 -3.99
C ASN A 76 14.49 7.71 -4.92
N GLU A 77 14.93 7.22 -6.06
CA GLU A 77 15.66 8.04 -7.02
C GLU A 77 14.79 9.17 -7.56
N VAL A 78 13.53 8.87 -7.86
CA VAL A 78 12.61 9.89 -8.37
C VAL A 78 12.32 10.93 -7.30
N ILE A 79 12.08 10.51 -6.06
CA ILE A 79 11.82 11.43 -4.95
C ILE A 79 13.03 12.32 -4.71
N ASP A 80 14.22 11.74 -4.67
CA ASP A 80 15.44 12.52 -4.45
C ASP A 80 15.63 13.57 -5.52
N LYS A 81 15.34 13.21 -6.76
CA LYS A 81 15.46 14.16 -7.86
C LYS A 81 14.44 15.29 -7.77
N LEU A 82 13.21 14.96 -7.45
CA LEU A 82 12.17 15.97 -7.30
C LEU A 82 12.47 16.95 -6.16
N LYS A 83 13.09 16.47 -5.09
CA LYS A 83 13.41 17.31 -3.94
C LYS A 83 14.50 18.34 -4.22
N GLU A 84 15.29 18.16 -5.24
CA GLU A 84 16.34 19.12 -5.58
C GLU A 84 15.76 20.48 -5.86
N GLU A 85 14.54 20.55 -6.41
CA GLU A 85 13.93 21.81 -6.80
C GLU A 85 12.52 22.04 -6.26
N ASN A 86 11.99 21.10 -5.47
CA ASN A 86 10.60 21.15 -5.02
C ASN A 86 10.46 20.72 -3.57
N GLU A 87 9.37 21.16 -2.94
CA GLU A 87 8.99 20.65 -1.63
C GLU A 87 8.11 19.43 -1.84
N ILE A 88 8.42 18.34 -1.14
CA ILE A 88 7.69 17.07 -1.27
C ILE A 88 6.88 16.82 0.00
N TYR A 89 5.61 16.53 -0.16
CA TYR A 89 4.70 16.17 0.92
C TYR A 89 4.15 14.78 0.68
N ILE A 90 4.13 13.96 1.71
CA ILE A 90 3.55 12.62 1.61
C ILE A 90 2.10 12.70 2.07
N ILE A 91 1.21 12.24 1.23
CA ILE A 91 -0.23 12.27 1.48
C ILE A 91 -0.74 10.84 1.53
N THR A 92 -1.60 10.54 2.51
CA THR A 92 -2.17 9.19 2.59
C THR A 92 -3.59 9.24 3.11
N ALA A 93 -4.43 8.36 2.59
CA ALA A 93 -5.80 8.18 3.04
C ALA A 93 -5.95 7.01 4.01
N ARG A 94 -4.83 6.41 4.45
CA ARG A 94 -4.88 5.22 5.31
C ARG A 94 -5.69 5.40 6.58
N GLY A 95 -5.62 6.58 7.19
CA GLY A 95 -6.39 6.86 8.39
C GLY A 95 -7.88 6.72 8.18
N SER A 96 -8.40 7.33 7.11
CA SER A 96 -9.82 7.24 6.76
C SER A 96 -10.22 5.83 6.40
N PHE A 97 -9.38 5.16 5.63
CA PHE A 97 -9.64 3.78 5.21
C PHE A 97 -9.80 2.87 6.44
N LEU A 98 -8.87 2.97 7.37
CA LEU A 98 -8.89 2.11 8.55
C LEU A 98 -10.08 2.36 9.46
N SER A 99 -10.50 3.61 9.60
CA SER A 99 -11.62 3.92 10.45
C SER A 99 -12.92 3.32 9.92
N HIS A 100 -12.98 3.09 8.62
CA HIS A 100 -14.19 2.54 8.00
C HIS A 100 -14.17 1.02 7.88
N SER A 101 -13.05 0.45 7.49
CA SER A 101 -13.07 -0.94 7.07
C SER A 101 -12.61 -1.93 8.12
N THR A 102 -11.65 -1.63 8.93
CA THR A 102 -11.09 -2.67 9.78
C THR A 102 -11.22 -2.45 11.27
N GLY A 103 -11.11 -1.23 11.72
CA GLY A 103 -11.01 -0.98 13.15
C GLY A 103 -9.83 -1.70 13.80
N VAL A 104 -8.93 -2.28 13.00
CA VAL A 104 -7.83 -3.09 13.49
C VAL A 104 -6.74 -2.23 14.10
N MET A 105 -6.51 -1.06 13.53
CA MET A 105 -5.48 -0.16 14.01
C MET A 105 -6.06 1.22 14.29
N SER A 106 -5.56 1.85 15.36
CA SER A 106 -5.93 3.23 15.64
C SER A 106 -5.22 4.17 14.65
N ILE A 107 -5.70 5.40 14.59
CA ILE A 107 -5.09 6.43 13.76
C ILE A 107 -3.63 6.65 14.18
N GLU A 108 -3.38 6.65 15.51
CA GLU A 108 -2.03 6.84 16.04
C GLU A 108 -1.10 5.70 15.64
N GLU A 109 -1.57 4.47 15.77
CA GLU A 109 -0.76 3.31 15.38
C GLU A 109 -0.45 3.34 13.89
N ASN A 110 -1.44 3.66 13.07
CA ASN A 110 -1.25 3.75 11.64
C ASN A 110 -0.25 4.83 11.27
N LYS A 111 -0.34 5.97 11.93
CA LYS A 111 0.60 7.07 11.70
C LYS A 111 2.03 6.66 12.03
N THR A 112 2.23 5.97 13.15
CA THR A 112 3.55 5.49 13.55
C THR A 112 4.10 4.51 12.51
N ILE A 113 3.27 3.60 12.05
CA ILE A 113 3.68 2.62 11.03
C ILE A 113 4.10 3.33 9.74
N VAL A 114 3.31 4.31 9.29
CA VAL A 114 3.62 5.07 8.08
C VAL A 114 4.98 5.78 8.22
N LEU A 115 5.19 6.46 9.33
CA LEU A 115 6.43 7.19 9.54
C LEU A 115 7.63 6.25 9.58
N ASN A 116 7.49 5.12 10.26
CA ASN A 116 8.57 4.13 10.32
C ASN A 116 8.86 3.53 8.93
N TRP A 117 7.83 3.28 8.16
CA TRP A 117 7.99 2.74 6.80
C TRP A 117 8.74 3.74 5.91
N LEU A 118 8.36 5.00 5.97
CA LEU A 118 9.02 6.04 5.18
C LEU A 118 10.49 6.16 5.55
N GLU A 119 10.81 6.12 6.83
CA GLU A 119 12.18 6.20 7.30
C GLU A 119 12.99 4.99 6.87
N LYS A 120 12.44 3.79 7.06
CA LYS A 120 13.08 2.54 6.67
C LYS A 120 13.43 2.52 5.19
N ASN A 121 12.58 3.10 4.36
CA ASN A 121 12.79 3.12 2.92
C ASN A 121 13.43 4.41 2.42
N ARG A 122 13.91 5.24 3.35
CA ARG A 122 14.63 6.49 3.06
C ARG A 122 13.80 7.52 2.31
N LEU A 123 12.49 7.47 2.50
CA LEU A 123 11.57 8.40 1.83
C LEU A 123 11.21 9.58 2.72
N LYS A 124 11.38 9.43 4.03
CA LYS A 124 11.15 10.50 4.98
C LYS A 124 12.47 11.15 5.31
N LYS A 125 12.73 12.29 4.77
CA LYS A 125 13.97 12.93 5.06
C LYS A 125 13.84 14.27 5.59
N HIS A 126 12.82 14.71 5.90
CA HIS A 126 12.72 16.11 6.05
C HIS A 126 11.79 16.48 7.10
#